data_a7eb51a8518672295def88301986114e
#
_entry.id   a7eb51a8518672295def88301986114e
#
_cell.length_a   1.000
_cell.length_b   1.000
_cell.length_c   1.000
_cell.angle_alpha   90.00
_cell.angle_beta   90.00
_cell.angle_gamma   90.00
#
_symmetry.space_group_name_H-M   'P 1'
#
loop_
_entity.id
_entity.type
_entity.pdbx_description
1 polymer ?
#
loop_
_entity_poly.entity_id
_entity_poly.type
_entity_poly.pdbx_seq_one_letter_code
_entity_poly.pdbx_strand_id
1 'polypeptide(L)'
;TAGGADRSTALFVTGSQFAASVPVSFDGVVDVNDNRESFTTGVTDSGTFAVDPFAQTCGGATDPCEFSYLTAAPVDQDVTITSDFGWVFDGDAAPGLQPVAGVFSLPNCGAPVFTSTTIDAACGFGPSAVNIDTGVNNAAAGGGVVLPATSFVSTHVLNYLGADATGAANSPSSVTVTNVVLGAWTLNGFQAKVAYMPFQTGIGQVIYIANRSDQTGTITVDWIDQNGNSGTMDIGAVNAGSTRAIGPAINAGLPAEQRAGGRLALTITANVPACEAQLNA
;
A
#
# COMPACT_ATOMS: atom_id res chain seq x y z
N THR A 1 51.36 28.53 30.23
CA THR A 1 50.87 27.37 29.45
C THR A 1 49.35 27.39 29.51
N ALA A 2 48.71 27.96 28.50
CA ALA A 2 47.27 27.89 28.33
C ALA A 2 46.91 26.52 27.79
N GLY A 3 46.19 25.74 28.59
CA GLY A 3 45.61 24.49 28.15
C GLY A 3 44.56 24.78 27.08
N GLY A 4 44.86 24.43 25.84
CA GLY A 4 43.87 24.42 24.80
C GLY A 4 42.82 23.36 25.12
N ALA A 5 41.58 23.79 25.33
CA ALA A 5 40.46 22.91 25.39
C ALA A 5 40.31 22.23 23.99
N ASP A 6 40.49 20.94 23.94
CA ASP A 6 40.16 20.17 22.75
C ASP A 6 38.68 20.38 22.45
N ARG A 7 38.41 21.21 21.45
CA ARG A 7 37.08 21.35 20.86
C ARG A 7 36.91 20.23 19.83
N SER A 8 36.49 19.09 20.26
CA SER A 8 35.92 18.09 19.35
C SER A 8 34.51 18.54 18.98
N THR A 9 34.41 19.35 17.95
CA THR A 9 33.14 19.64 17.29
C THR A 9 32.92 18.52 16.25
N ALA A 10 31.79 17.83 16.31
CA ALA A 10 31.40 16.98 15.23
C ALA A 10 31.36 17.82 13.96
N LEU A 11 32.23 17.51 13.00
CA LEU A 11 32.43 18.32 11.79
C LEU A 11 31.30 18.11 10.79
N PHE A 12 30.50 17.05 10.94
CA PHE A 12 29.40 16.71 10.04
C PHE A 12 28.25 16.10 10.84
N VAL A 13 27.07 16.65 10.67
CA VAL A 13 25.81 16.03 11.06
C VAL A 13 25.15 15.56 9.77
N THR A 14 25.05 14.24 9.59
CA THR A 14 24.30 13.68 8.48
C THR A 14 22.82 13.74 8.82
N GLY A 15 22.06 14.53 8.08
CA GLY A 15 20.61 14.59 8.14
C GLY A 15 20.04 14.46 6.72
N SER A 16 18.86 13.87 6.58
CA SER A 16 18.14 13.93 5.31
C SER A 16 17.62 15.34 5.09
N GLN A 17 17.87 15.92 3.92
CA GLN A 17 17.31 17.22 3.53
C GLN A 17 15.85 17.12 3.10
N PHE A 18 15.35 15.91 2.90
CA PHE A 18 14.02 15.65 2.42
C PHE A 18 13.29 14.74 3.39
N ALA A 19 12.05 15.09 3.71
CA ALA A 19 11.13 14.26 4.44
C ALA A 19 9.90 13.99 3.57
N ALA A 20 9.49 12.74 3.55
CA ALA A 20 8.19 12.36 3.03
C ALA A 20 7.17 12.38 4.16
N SER A 21 6.01 12.93 3.88
CA SER A 21 4.85 12.87 4.76
C SER A 21 3.62 12.40 3.98
N VAL A 22 2.64 11.85 4.69
CA VAL A 22 1.37 11.41 4.12
C VAL A 22 0.25 12.07 4.91
N PRO A 23 -0.13 13.30 4.54
CA PRO A 23 -1.18 14.06 5.22
C PRO A 23 -2.54 13.38 5.19
N VAL A 24 -2.84 12.67 4.10
CA VAL A 24 -4.07 11.87 3.94
C VAL A 24 -3.67 10.51 3.41
N SER A 25 -4.07 9.45 4.11
CA SER A 25 -3.83 8.07 3.68
C SER A 25 -5.02 7.54 2.89
N PHE A 26 -4.76 6.64 1.95
CA PHE A 26 -5.81 5.76 1.43
C PHE A 26 -6.33 4.89 2.57
N ASP A 27 -7.62 4.93 2.82
CA ASP A 27 -8.28 4.21 3.91
C ASP A 27 -9.62 3.57 3.49
N GLY A 28 -9.85 3.46 2.19
CA GLY A 28 -11.05 2.89 1.62
C GLY A 28 -11.36 1.50 2.16
N VAL A 29 -12.59 1.30 2.60
CA VAL A 29 -13.11 0.00 3.00
C VAL A 29 -14.01 -0.50 1.88
N VAL A 30 -13.50 -1.44 1.09
CA VAL A 30 -14.21 -2.03 -0.05
C VAL A 30 -15.45 -2.80 0.45
N ASP A 31 -16.60 -2.51 -0.15
CA ASP A 31 -17.87 -3.08 0.30
C ASP A 31 -18.15 -4.44 -0.36
N VAL A 32 -18.05 -5.50 0.44
CA VAL A 32 -18.39 -6.85 -0.04
C VAL A 32 -19.91 -7.03 -0.25
N ASN A 33 -20.77 -6.17 0.33
CA ASN A 33 -22.21 -6.23 0.07
C ASN A 33 -22.57 -5.66 -1.30
N ASP A 34 -21.69 -4.85 -1.88
CA ASP A 34 -21.81 -4.31 -3.24
C ASP A 34 -20.88 -5.05 -4.22
N ASN A 35 -20.74 -6.35 -4.07
CA ASN A 35 -19.86 -7.19 -4.92
C ASN A 35 -18.40 -6.68 -5.03
N ARG A 36 -17.95 -5.83 -4.10
CA ARG A 36 -16.66 -5.15 -4.12
C ARG A 36 -16.49 -4.14 -5.27
N GLU A 37 -17.58 -3.56 -5.73
CA GLU A 37 -17.56 -2.56 -6.81
C GLU A 37 -17.44 -1.13 -6.31
N SER A 38 -17.57 -0.93 -4.98
CA SER A 38 -17.51 0.37 -4.31
C SER A 38 -16.84 0.27 -2.93
N PHE A 39 -16.69 1.41 -2.27
CA PHE A 39 -16.35 1.47 -0.85
C PHE A 39 -17.61 1.64 0.00
N THR A 40 -17.54 1.28 1.27
CA THR A 40 -18.64 1.49 2.23
C THR A 40 -19.07 2.96 2.37
N THR A 41 -18.21 3.89 1.97
CA THR A 41 -18.45 5.34 2.00
C THR A 41 -18.79 5.93 0.65
N GLY A 42 -18.84 5.15 -0.43
CA GLY A 42 -19.12 5.59 -1.80
C GLY A 42 -18.13 5.02 -2.81
N VAL A 43 -17.88 5.77 -3.89
CA VAL A 43 -17.05 5.31 -5.03
C VAL A 43 -15.69 6.01 -5.11
N THR A 44 -15.39 6.90 -4.18
CA THR A 44 -14.14 7.67 -4.21
C THR A 44 -13.28 7.43 -3.00
N ASP A 45 -11.97 7.42 -3.20
CA ASP A 45 -10.96 7.46 -2.15
C ASP A 45 -9.81 8.37 -2.58
N SER A 46 -9.05 8.89 -1.61
CA SER A 46 -7.93 9.78 -1.90
C SER A 46 -6.79 9.62 -0.91
N GLY A 47 -5.58 9.74 -1.43
CA GLY A 47 -4.37 9.88 -0.65
C GLY A 47 -3.65 11.19 -0.97
N THR A 48 -2.90 11.71 -0.03
CA THR A 48 -2.03 12.86 -0.26
C THR A 48 -0.64 12.54 0.26
N PHE A 49 0.35 12.70 -0.58
CA PHE A 49 1.75 12.65 -0.19
C PHE A 49 2.39 14.03 -0.37
N ALA A 50 3.39 14.29 0.42
CA ALA A 50 4.24 15.46 0.27
C ALA A 50 5.69 15.04 0.51
N VAL A 51 6.59 15.53 -0.33
CA VAL A 51 8.02 15.49 -0.05
C VAL A 51 8.47 16.94 0.03
N ASP A 52 8.72 17.38 1.25
CA ASP A 52 9.16 18.74 1.51
C ASP A 52 10.67 18.76 1.68
N PRO A 53 11.36 19.67 0.99
CA PRO A 53 12.74 19.96 1.30
C PRO A 53 12.77 20.61 2.69
N PHE A 54 13.51 20.03 3.60
CA PHE A 54 13.77 20.72 4.86
C PHE A 54 14.46 22.05 4.59
N ALA A 55 13.83 23.15 4.96
CA ALA A 55 14.54 24.39 5.14
C ALA A 55 15.54 24.18 6.28
N GLN A 56 16.81 23.94 5.96
CA GLN A 56 17.83 24.01 6.99
C GLN A 56 17.84 25.42 7.54
N THR A 57 17.38 25.59 8.77
CA THR A 57 17.65 26.76 9.55
C THR A 57 19.12 26.71 9.91
N CYS A 58 19.94 27.31 9.08
CA CYS A 58 21.32 27.56 9.41
C CYS A 58 21.35 28.55 10.56
N GLY A 59 22.14 28.26 11.59
CA GLY A 59 22.13 28.96 12.88
C GLY A 59 22.67 30.36 12.90
N GLY A 60 22.35 31.21 11.92
CA GLY A 60 22.68 32.65 11.94
C GLY A 60 23.09 33.19 10.57
N ALA A 61 22.99 34.51 10.39
CA ALA A 61 23.27 35.23 9.16
C ALA A 61 24.72 35.14 8.64
N THR A 62 25.60 34.45 9.34
CA THR A 62 27.04 34.31 9.03
C THR A 62 27.46 32.85 8.82
N ASP A 63 26.52 31.90 8.91
CA ASP A 63 26.81 30.48 8.67
C ASP A 63 26.21 30.09 7.31
N PRO A 64 26.98 30.09 6.22
CA PRO A 64 26.42 29.71 4.91
C PRO A 64 26.03 28.27 4.98
N CYS A 65 24.73 28.01 4.82
CA CYS A 65 24.27 26.67 4.45
C CYS A 65 24.90 26.33 3.11
N GLU A 66 25.80 25.38 3.09
CA GLU A 66 26.46 24.96 1.84
C GLU A 66 25.53 24.24 0.85
N PHE A 67 24.26 24.09 1.20
CA PHE A 67 23.25 23.48 0.32
C PHE A 67 22.04 24.40 0.19
N SER A 68 21.99 25.16 -0.87
CA SER A 68 20.76 25.72 -1.39
C SER A 68 20.38 24.98 -2.67
N TYR A 69 19.17 24.45 -2.74
CA TYR A 69 18.65 24.05 -4.06
C TYR A 69 18.15 25.31 -4.78
N LEU A 70 18.47 25.41 -6.06
CA LEU A 70 18.01 26.54 -6.86
C LEU A 70 16.52 26.33 -7.17
N THR A 71 15.67 27.20 -6.67
CA THR A 71 14.25 27.23 -6.99
C THR A 71 13.94 27.62 -8.44
N ALA A 72 14.95 28.02 -9.21
CA ALA A 72 14.81 28.48 -10.59
C ALA A 72 15.11 27.42 -11.66
N ALA A 73 15.64 26.26 -11.31
CA ALA A 73 15.82 25.15 -12.24
C ALA A 73 14.63 24.18 -12.14
N PRO A 74 14.30 23.43 -13.20
CA PRO A 74 13.25 22.42 -13.11
C PRO A 74 13.64 21.38 -12.06
N VAL A 75 13.11 21.57 -10.87
CA VAL A 75 13.22 20.63 -9.78
C VAL A 75 11.93 19.87 -9.86
N ASP A 76 11.99 18.66 -10.34
CA ASP A 76 10.89 17.73 -10.44
C ASP A 76 11.10 16.56 -9.47
N GLN A 77 10.05 15.91 -9.14
CA GLN A 77 10.10 14.61 -8.50
C GLN A 77 9.40 13.59 -9.38
N ASP A 78 10.08 12.50 -9.66
CA ASP A 78 9.47 11.33 -10.25
C ASP A 78 8.88 10.49 -9.12
N VAL A 79 7.58 10.20 -9.22
CA VAL A 79 6.84 9.43 -8.23
C VAL A 79 6.38 8.13 -8.86
N THR A 80 6.76 7.02 -8.24
CA THR A 80 6.21 5.69 -8.56
C THR A 80 5.33 5.25 -7.39
N ILE A 81 4.03 5.07 -7.63
CA ILE A 81 3.09 4.48 -6.67
C ILE A 81 2.91 3.01 -7.05
N THR A 82 3.14 2.13 -6.09
CA THR A 82 3.00 0.68 -6.26
C THR A 82 1.78 0.19 -5.49
N SER A 83 0.91 -0.57 -6.17
CA SER A 83 -0.29 -1.20 -5.63
C SER A 83 -0.78 -2.27 -6.61
N ASP A 84 -1.91 -2.91 -6.33
CA ASP A 84 -2.65 -3.70 -7.32
C ASP A 84 -3.60 -2.76 -8.09
N PHE A 85 -3.21 -2.42 -9.31
CA PHE A 85 -3.98 -1.59 -10.24
C PHE A 85 -4.61 -2.41 -11.38
N GLY A 86 -4.62 -3.75 -11.29
CA GLY A 86 -5.20 -4.62 -12.32
C GLY A 86 -6.65 -4.26 -12.64
N TRP A 87 -7.43 -3.94 -11.63
CA TRP A 87 -8.85 -3.56 -11.71
C TRP A 87 -9.12 -2.32 -12.59
N VAL A 88 -8.15 -1.44 -12.75
CA VAL A 88 -8.27 -0.21 -13.54
C VAL A 88 -8.46 -0.50 -15.03
N PHE A 89 -7.98 -1.66 -15.47
CA PHE A 89 -7.99 -2.09 -16.86
C PHE A 89 -9.15 -3.03 -17.18
N ASP A 90 -9.95 -3.45 -16.19
CA ASP A 90 -11.07 -4.36 -16.39
C ASP A 90 -12.19 -3.74 -17.23
N GLY A 91 -12.27 -2.40 -17.27
CA GLY A 91 -13.19 -1.66 -18.11
C GLY A 91 -12.76 -1.44 -19.56
N ASP A 92 -11.56 -1.85 -19.94
CA ASP A 92 -11.00 -1.57 -21.26
C ASP A 92 -10.73 -2.86 -22.05
N ALA A 93 -11.31 -2.94 -23.24
CA ALA A 93 -11.24 -4.09 -24.12
C ALA A 93 -9.91 -4.23 -24.90
N ALA A 94 -8.95 -3.31 -24.72
CA ALA A 94 -7.72 -3.28 -25.50
C ALA A 94 -6.44 -3.24 -24.65
N PRO A 95 -5.50 -4.18 -24.79
CA PRO A 95 -4.24 -4.16 -24.04
C PRO A 95 -3.31 -3.05 -24.53
N GLY A 96 -2.88 -2.18 -23.60
CA GLY A 96 -1.91 -1.12 -23.92
C GLY A 96 -2.21 0.29 -23.40
N LEU A 97 -2.64 0.50 -22.33
CA LEU A 97 -3.90 0.88 -21.77
C LEU A 97 -3.70 2.03 -20.80
N GLN A 98 -4.40 3.09 -21.06
CA GLN A 98 -4.60 4.18 -20.12
C GLN A 98 -5.90 3.90 -19.35
N PRO A 99 -5.96 4.18 -18.06
CA PRO A 99 -7.20 4.14 -17.30
C PRO A 99 -8.27 4.98 -17.98
N VAL A 100 -9.52 4.60 -17.79
CA VAL A 100 -10.64 5.45 -18.20
C VAL A 100 -10.45 6.86 -17.64
N ALA A 101 -10.66 7.86 -18.47
CA ALA A 101 -10.48 9.26 -18.07
C ALA A 101 -11.37 9.59 -16.86
N GLY A 102 -10.77 10.11 -15.81
CA GLY A 102 -11.45 10.46 -14.56
C GLY A 102 -11.29 9.43 -13.42
N VAL A 103 -10.85 8.20 -13.70
CA VAL A 103 -10.58 7.21 -12.63
C VAL A 103 -9.47 7.70 -11.69
N PHE A 104 -8.43 8.30 -12.25
CA PHE A 104 -7.36 8.92 -11.48
C PHE A 104 -7.23 10.41 -11.77
N SER A 105 -6.99 11.18 -10.72
CA SER A 105 -6.62 12.57 -10.80
C SER A 105 -5.39 12.84 -9.94
N LEU A 106 -4.31 13.34 -10.56
CA LEU A 106 -3.07 13.75 -9.92
C LEU A 106 -2.80 15.22 -10.27
N PRO A 107 -3.47 16.17 -9.60
CA PRO A 107 -3.54 17.57 -10.05
C PRO A 107 -2.20 18.30 -10.07
N ASN A 108 -1.21 17.87 -9.27
CA ASN A 108 0.12 18.48 -9.22
C ASN A 108 1.18 17.68 -10.00
N CYS A 109 0.75 16.71 -10.81
CA CYS A 109 1.64 15.85 -11.59
C CYS A 109 1.36 15.99 -13.07
N GLY A 110 2.37 15.67 -13.88
CA GLY A 110 2.21 15.47 -15.33
C GLY A 110 1.35 14.24 -15.64
N ALA A 111 1.16 13.97 -16.93
CA ALA A 111 0.39 12.80 -17.38
C ALA A 111 1.02 11.51 -16.82
N PRO A 112 0.30 10.74 -16.00
CA PRO A 112 0.84 9.51 -15.42
C PRO A 112 0.90 8.38 -16.44
N VAL A 113 1.84 7.46 -16.23
CA VAL A 113 1.94 6.19 -16.95
C VAL A 113 1.49 5.07 -16.03
N PHE A 114 0.62 4.20 -16.51
CA PHE A 114 0.01 3.14 -15.72
C PHE A 114 0.47 1.75 -16.16
N THR A 115 0.66 0.89 -15.17
CA THR A 115 0.74 -0.56 -15.34
C THR A 115 -0.24 -1.23 -14.37
N SER A 116 -0.38 -2.55 -14.44
CA SER A 116 -1.22 -3.28 -13.45
C SER A 116 -0.68 -3.20 -12.01
N THR A 117 0.52 -2.70 -11.81
CA THR A 117 1.18 -2.66 -10.49
C THR A 117 1.77 -1.31 -10.12
N THR A 118 1.87 -0.37 -11.05
CA THR A 118 2.48 0.95 -10.80
C THR A 118 1.73 2.09 -11.48
N ILE A 119 1.84 3.26 -10.86
CA ILE A 119 1.55 4.56 -11.47
C ILE A 119 2.83 5.37 -11.39
N ASP A 120 3.36 5.79 -12.53
CA ASP A 120 4.57 6.62 -12.63
C ASP A 120 4.19 8.02 -13.11
N ALA A 121 4.59 9.05 -12.39
CA ALA A 121 4.29 10.44 -12.74
C ALA A 121 5.41 11.39 -12.32
N ALA A 122 5.68 12.40 -13.13
CA ALA A 122 6.49 13.54 -12.73
C ALA A 122 5.62 14.57 -12.01
N CYS A 123 5.92 14.85 -10.76
CA CYS A 123 5.15 15.72 -9.89
C CYS A 123 5.94 16.97 -9.49
N GLY A 124 5.24 18.06 -9.17
CA GLY A 124 5.83 19.21 -8.51
C GLY A 124 6.14 18.92 -7.03
N PHE A 125 6.98 19.77 -6.42
CA PHE A 125 7.20 19.72 -4.97
C PHE A 125 5.97 20.18 -4.19
N GLY A 126 5.86 19.70 -2.97
CA GLY A 126 4.74 19.99 -2.06
C GLY A 126 3.67 18.91 -2.09
N PRO A 127 2.53 19.16 -1.43
CA PRO A 127 1.47 18.18 -1.34
C PRO A 127 0.88 17.84 -2.70
N SER A 128 0.85 16.57 -3.03
CA SER A 128 0.25 16.03 -4.24
C SER A 128 -0.87 15.07 -3.88
N ALA A 129 -2.08 15.38 -4.30
CA ALA A 129 -3.23 14.52 -4.10
C ALA A 129 -3.27 13.44 -5.18
N VAL A 130 -3.69 12.25 -4.80
CA VAL A 130 -4.07 11.16 -5.68
C VAL A 130 -5.52 10.85 -5.38
N ASN A 131 -6.41 11.21 -6.30
CA ASN A 131 -7.83 10.95 -6.15
C ASN A 131 -8.21 9.77 -7.06
N ILE A 132 -8.98 8.85 -6.54
CA ILE A 132 -9.45 7.66 -7.24
C ILE A 132 -10.98 7.69 -7.24
N ASP A 133 -11.58 7.50 -8.41
CA ASP A 133 -13.03 7.35 -8.60
C ASP A 133 -13.31 6.00 -9.27
N THR A 134 -13.70 5.02 -8.48
CA THR A 134 -13.98 3.67 -8.93
C THR A 134 -15.31 3.59 -9.69
N GLY A 135 -16.23 4.52 -9.42
CA GLY A 135 -17.53 4.57 -10.10
C GLY A 135 -17.40 4.90 -11.57
N VAL A 136 -16.42 5.74 -11.94
CA VAL A 136 -16.12 6.05 -13.35
C VAL A 136 -15.65 4.79 -14.09
N ASN A 137 -14.75 4.02 -13.48
CA ASN A 137 -14.23 2.79 -14.09
C ASN A 137 -15.32 1.72 -14.20
N ASN A 138 -16.08 1.52 -13.13
CA ASN A 138 -17.17 0.55 -13.09
C ASN A 138 -18.26 0.90 -14.13
N ALA A 139 -18.61 2.16 -14.27
CA ALA A 139 -19.55 2.62 -15.31
C ALA A 139 -19.03 2.36 -16.73
N ALA A 140 -17.74 2.54 -16.98
CA ALA A 140 -17.13 2.28 -18.29
C ALA A 140 -17.10 0.78 -18.62
N ALA A 141 -16.87 -0.06 -17.62
CA ALA A 141 -16.92 -1.52 -17.76
C ALA A 141 -18.34 -2.07 -17.96
N GLY A 142 -19.36 -1.28 -17.64
CA GLY A 142 -20.75 -1.75 -17.62
C GLY A 142 -21.13 -2.47 -16.33
N GLY A 143 -20.37 -2.27 -15.27
CA GLY A 143 -20.49 -2.93 -13.96
C GLY A 143 -19.51 -4.09 -13.78
N GLY A 144 -19.37 -4.57 -12.56
CA GLY A 144 -18.62 -5.78 -12.24
C GLY A 144 -17.10 -5.60 -12.03
N VAL A 145 -16.61 -4.37 -11.93
CA VAL A 145 -15.18 -4.12 -11.62
C VAL A 145 -14.91 -4.38 -10.15
N VAL A 146 -14.21 -5.45 -9.86
CA VAL A 146 -13.94 -5.92 -8.50
C VAL A 146 -12.71 -5.23 -7.92
N LEU A 147 -12.88 -4.45 -6.86
CA LEU A 147 -11.80 -3.76 -6.17
C LEU A 147 -11.00 -4.73 -5.28
N PRO A 148 -9.66 -4.68 -5.31
CA PRO A 148 -8.81 -5.49 -4.44
C PRO A 148 -8.71 -4.90 -3.03
N ALA A 149 -8.45 -5.74 -2.03
CA ALA A 149 -7.75 -5.29 -0.83
C ALA A 149 -6.28 -5.12 -1.20
N THR A 150 -5.73 -3.94 -1.03
CA THR A 150 -4.36 -3.64 -1.45
C THR A 150 -3.73 -2.55 -0.61
N SER A 151 -2.40 -2.51 -0.59
CA SER A 151 -1.64 -1.42 0.03
C SER A 151 -1.03 -0.51 -1.03
N PHE A 152 -0.89 0.75 -0.69
CA PHE A 152 -0.29 1.76 -1.56
C PHE A 152 1.02 2.21 -0.96
N VAL A 153 2.09 2.07 -1.73
CA VAL A 153 3.45 2.47 -1.34
C VAL A 153 4.05 3.32 -2.44
N SER A 154 4.71 4.41 -2.09
CA SER A 154 5.39 5.24 -3.09
C SER A 154 6.89 5.27 -2.93
N THR A 155 7.55 5.50 -4.05
CA THR A 155 8.95 5.83 -4.17
C THR A 155 9.07 7.17 -4.88
N HIS A 156 9.89 8.06 -4.35
CA HIS A 156 10.10 9.40 -4.88
C HIS A 156 11.55 9.56 -5.27
N VAL A 157 11.81 9.94 -6.50
CA VAL A 157 13.12 10.35 -6.98
C VAL A 157 13.11 11.86 -7.13
N LEU A 158 13.83 12.55 -6.28
CA LEU A 158 13.90 14.00 -6.25
C LEU A 158 15.10 14.43 -7.10
N ASN A 159 14.83 15.11 -8.19
CA ASN A 159 15.86 15.65 -9.08
C ASN A 159 16.10 17.11 -8.73
N TYR A 160 17.33 17.48 -8.42
CA TYR A 160 17.68 18.83 -8.05
C TYR A 160 19.02 19.27 -8.65
N LEU A 161 19.18 20.57 -8.82
CA LEU A 161 20.46 21.18 -9.12
C LEU A 161 21.02 21.77 -7.82
N GLY A 162 22.13 21.23 -7.35
CA GLY A 162 22.89 21.86 -6.28
C GLY A 162 23.46 23.20 -6.74
N ALA A 163 23.62 24.14 -5.82
CA ALA A 163 24.42 25.35 -6.03
C ALA A 163 25.64 25.31 -5.13
N ASP A 164 26.76 25.83 -5.62
CA ASP A 164 27.92 26.08 -4.77
C ASP A 164 27.74 27.35 -3.90
N ALA A 165 28.67 27.61 -3.01
CA ALA A 165 28.63 28.78 -2.15
C ALA A 165 28.59 30.13 -2.92
N THR A 166 28.85 30.14 -4.21
CA THR A 166 28.78 31.33 -5.06
C THR A 166 27.44 31.44 -5.80
N GLY A 167 26.55 30.45 -5.64
CA GLY A 167 25.26 30.38 -6.33
C GLY A 167 25.34 29.85 -7.76
N ALA A 168 26.52 29.35 -8.19
CA ALA A 168 26.64 28.70 -9.50
C ALA A 168 26.00 27.32 -9.47
N ALA A 169 25.25 26.97 -10.52
CA ALA A 169 24.59 25.66 -10.65
C ALA A 169 25.64 24.53 -10.74
N ASN A 170 25.53 23.56 -9.87
CA ASN A 170 26.30 22.34 -9.90
C ASN A 170 25.66 21.29 -10.83
N SER A 171 26.33 20.17 -10.98
CA SER A 171 25.77 19.04 -11.72
C SER A 171 24.43 18.57 -11.11
N PRO A 172 23.50 18.11 -11.95
CA PRO A 172 22.26 17.51 -11.46
C PRO A 172 22.54 16.37 -10.49
N SER A 173 21.76 16.31 -9.42
CA SER A 173 21.82 15.26 -8.40
C SER A 173 20.43 14.75 -8.11
N SER A 174 20.31 13.53 -7.61
CA SER A 174 19.05 12.97 -7.21
C SER A 174 19.11 12.32 -5.82
N VAL A 175 18.01 12.36 -5.11
CA VAL A 175 17.80 11.61 -3.86
C VAL A 175 16.55 10.76 -4.00
N THR A 176 16.64 9.51 -3.57
CA THR A 176 15.50 8.59 -3.59
C THR A 176 14.96 8.38 -2.19
N VAL A 177 13.66 8.61 -2.02
CA VAL A 177 12.91 8.28 -0.81
C VAL A 177 12.01 7.08 -1.14
N THR A 178 12.23 5.96 -0.50
CA THR A 178 11.53 4.70 -0.79
C THR A 178 10.59 4.30 0.34
N ASN A 179 9.64 3.43 0.01
CA ASN A 179 8.72 2.80 0.97
C ASN A 179 7.87 3.80 1.78
N VAL A 180 7.42 4.87 1.14
CA VAL A 180 6.45 5.78 1.75
C VAL A 180 5.09 5.14 1.69
N VAL A 181 4.56 4.72 2.85
CA VAL A 181 3.26 4.04 2.95
C VAL A 181 2.16 5.07 2.80
N LEU A 182 1.43 5.01 1.68
CA LEU A 182 0.32 5.92 1.38
C LEU A 182 -1.02 5.45 1.98
N GLY A 183 -1.09 4.24 2.52
CA GLY A 183 -2.29 3.66 3.10
C GLY A 183 -2.66 2.32 2.49
N ALA A 184 -3.89 1.88 2.71
CA ALA A 184 -4.37 0.59 2.21
C ALA A 184 -5.90 0.57 2.08
N TRP A 185 -6.40 -0.17 1.09
CA TRP A 185 -7.79 -0.59 1.04
C TRP A 185 -7.98 -1.90 1.76
N THR A 186 -9.01 -1.97 2.56
CA THR A 186 -9.42 -3.15 3.31
C THR A 186 -10.79 -3.62 2.86
N LEU A 187 -11.22 -4.77 3.34
CA LEU A 187 -12.54 -5.32 3.05
C LEU A 187 -13.39 -5.31 4.33
N ASN A 188 -14.68 -5.04 4.21
CA ASN A 188 -15.65 -5.22 5.30
C ASN A 188 -16.15 -6.68 5.40
N GLY A 189 -15.39 -7.65 4.86
CA GLY A 189 -15.73 -9.05 4.82
C GLY A 189 -15.69 -9.74 6.20
N PHE A 190 -16.18 -10.98 6.22
CA PHE A 190 -16.13 -11.82 7.41
C PHE A 190 -14.69 -12.12 7.83
N GLN A 191 -14.39 -11.93 9.11
CA GLN A 191 -13.12 -12.32 9.70
C GLN A 191 -13.33 -13.08 11.02
N ALA A 192 -12.63 -14.19 11.17
CA ALA A 192 -12.60 -14.94 12.42
C ALA A 192 -11.18 -15.30 12.82
N LYS A 193 -10.93 -15.30 14.13
CA LYS A 193 -9.62 -15.65 14.70
C LYS A 193 -9.72 -16.94 15.49
N VAL A 194 -8.82 -17.88 15.17
CA VAL A 194 -8.62 -19.11 15.94
C VAL A 194 -7.31 -18.95 16.69
N ALA A 195 -7.39 -18.72 17.99
CA ALA A 195 -6.22 -18.38 18.79
C ALA A 195 -5.18 -19.52 18.90
N TYR A 196 -5.63 -20.76 18.75
CA TYR A 196 -4.77 -21.93 18.83
C TYR A 196 -5.33 -23.09 18.01
N MET A 197 -4.51 -23.61 17.11
CA MET A 197 -4.82 -24.80 16.32
C MET A 197 -3.56 -25.66 16.20
N PRO A 198 -3.58 -26.90 16.73
CA PRO A 198 -2.45 -27.83 16.57
C PRO A 198 -2.50 -28.49 15.20
N PHE A 199 -1.35 -28.57 14.53
CA PHE A 199 -1.15 -29.32 13.28
C PHE A 199 -0.11 -30.40 13.54
N GLN A 200 -0.47 -31.65 13.30
CA GLN A 200 0.40 -32.79 13.49
C GLN A 200 -0.08 -33.97 12.66
N THR A 201 0.84 -34.85 12.29
CA THR A 201 0.50 -36.11 11.61
C THR A 201 -0.51 -36.91 12.44
N GLY A 202 -1.64 -37.26 11.82
CA GLY A 202 -2.72 -38.00 12.46
C GLY A 202 -3.76 -37.14 13.20
N ILE A 203 -3.60 -35.82 13.23
CA ILE A 203 -4.62 -34.88 13.73
C ILE A 203 -5.32 -34.22 12.54
N GLY A 204 -6.62 -34.45 12.43
CA GLY A 204 -7.47 -33.75 11.46
C GLY A 204 -8.07 -32.50 12.08
N GLN A 205 -7.95 -31.35 11.40
CA GLN A 205 -8.62 -30.11 11.80
C GLN A 205 -10.04 -30.10 11.25
N VAL A 206 -11.00 -29.89 12.13
CA VAL A 206 -12.42 -29.79 11.79
C VAL A 206 -12.81 -28.32 11.85
N ILE A 207 -12.62 -27.63 10.74
CA ILE A 207 -12.98 -26.21 10.59
C ILE A 207 -13.95 -26.10 9.43
N TYR A 208 -15.08 -25.45 9.67
CA TYR A 208 -16.11 -25.19 8.65
C TYR A 208 -16.39 -23.69 8.61
N ILE A 209 -16.59 -23.18 7.40
CA ILE A 209 -17.18 -21.88 7.16
C ILE A 209 -18.56 -22.06 6.52
N ALA A 210 -19.57 -21.43 7.09
CA ALA A 210 -20.89 -21.34 6.52
C ALA A 210 -21.09 -19.95 5.94
N ASN A 211 -21.47 -19.89 4.67
CA ASN A 211 -21.80 -18.67 3.94
C ASN A 211 -23.30 -18.69 3.65
N ARG A 212 -24.05 -17.79 4.25
CA ARG A 212 -25.51 -17.67 4.05
C ARG A 212 -25.88 -16.61 3.02
N SER A 213 -24.88 -15.84 2.57
CA SER A 213 -25.10 -14.81 1.54
C SER A 213 -25.36 -15.41 0.17
N ASP A 214 -25.82 -14.61 -0.74
CA ASP A 214 -25.99 -14.92 -2.15
C ASP A 214 -24.70 -14.76 -2.98
N GLN A 215 -23.58 -14.37 -2.32
CA GLN A 215 -22.29 -14.15 -2.93
C GLN A 215 -21.33 -15.32 -2.68
N THR A 216 -20.54 -15.68 -3.67
CA THR A 216 -19.38 -16.56 -3.50
C THR A 216 -18.18 -15.73 -3.07
N GLY A 217 -17.51 -16.11 -1.99
CA GLY A 217 -16.34 -15.39 -1.49
C GLY A 217 -15.08 -16.23 -1.41
N THR A 218 -13.95 -15.64 -1.78
CA THR A 218 -12.62 -16.23 -1.57
C THR A 218 -12.28 -16.28 -0.09
N ILE A 219 -11.49 -17.26 0.31
CA ILE A 219 -11.07 -17.43 1.71
C ILE A 219 -9.55 -17.36 1.77
N THR A 220 -9.06 -16.38 2.55
CA THR A 220 -7.64 -16.22 2.85
C THR A 220 -7.39 -16.58 4.32
N VAL A 221 -6.27 -17.24 4.58
CA VAL A 221 -5.85 -17.60 5.93
C VAL A 221 -4.46 -17.07 6.20
N ASP A 222 -4.37 -16.19 7.19
CA ASP A 222 -3.10 -15.77 7.77
C ASP A 222 -2.81 -16.64 8.98
N TRP A 223 -1.57 -17.08 9.10
CA TRP A 223 -1.13 -17.90 10.23
C TRP A 223 0.14 -17.35 10.86
N ILE A 224 0.28 -17.57 12.15
CA ILE A 224 1.49 -17.32 12.92
C ILE A 224 1.76 -18.51 13.85
N ASP A 225 3.01 -18.95 13.91
CA ASP A 225 3.43 -20.02 14.82
C ASP A 225 3.98 -19.50 16.15
N GLN A 226 4.25 -20.41 17.07
CA GLN A 226 4.83 -20.10 18.40
C GLN A 226 6.23 -19.50 18.36
N ASN A 227 6.94 -19.57 17.20
CA ASN A 227 8.27 -19.05 17.01
C ASN A 227 8.27 -17.69 16.30
N GLY A 228 7.08 -17.17 15.95
CA GLY A 228 6.91 -15.91 15.23
C GLY A 228 6.99 -16.03 13.71
N ASN A 229 7.13 -17.25 13.16
CA ASN A 229 7.00 -17.42 11.71
C ASN A 229 5.55 -17.23 11.30
N SER A 230 5.32 -16.60 10.17
CA SER A 230 3.98 -16.28 9.67
C SER A 230 3.89 -16.47 8.17
N GLY A 231 2.68 -16.54 7.66
CA GLY A 231 2.42 -16.58 6.24
C GLY A 231 0.93 -16.44 5.94
N THR A 232 0.63 -16.24 4.67
CA THR A 232 -0.71 -16.09 4.12
C THR A 232 -0.95 -17.15 3.06
N MET A 233 -2.16 -17.69 2.99
CA MET A 233 -2.55 -18.65 1.96
C MET A 233 -3.98 -18.38 1.49
N ASP A 234 -4.19 -18.49 0.19
CA ASP A 234 -5.52 -18.62 -0.40
C ASP A 234 -5.93 -20.09 -0.42
N ILE A 235 -7.07 -20.38 0.17
CA ILE A 235 -7.61 -21.75 0.24
C ILE A 235 -8.83 -21.96 -0.65
N GLY A 236 -9.07 -21.03 -1.59
CA GLY A 236 -10.19 -21.05 -2.54
C GLY A 236 -11.45 -20.40 -1.95
N ALA A 237 -12.62 -20.68 -2.55
CA ALA A 237 -13.85 -19.96 -2.25
C ALA A 237 -14.90 -20.82 -1.52
N VAL A 238 -15.78 -20.15 -0.76
CA VAL A 238 -17.05 -20.72 -0.29
C VAL A 238 -18.18 -20.19 -1.17
N ASN A 239 -18.99 -21.10 -1.69
CA ASN A 239 -20.10 -20.73 -2.57
C ASN A 239 -21.25 -20.07 -1.78
N ALA A 240 -22.06 -19.29 -2.49
CA ALA A 240 -23.30 -18.74 -2.00
C ALA A 240 -24.18 -19.81 -1.35
N GLY A 241 -24.80 -19.51 -0.22
CA GLY A 241 -25.74 -20.38 0.48
C GLY A 241 -25.17 -21.75 0.90
N SER A 242 -23.84 -21.88 1.08
CA SER A 242 -23.19 -23.17 1.31
C SER A 242 -22.32 -23.21 2.57
N THR A 243 -21.96 -24.43 2.96
CA THR A 243 -20.97 -24.68 4.02
C THR A 243 -19.79 -25.43 3.41
N ARG A 244 -18.58 -25.00 3.75
CA ARG A 244 -17.33 -25.62 3.27
C ARG A 244 -16.43 -26.03 4.42
N ALA A 245 -15.92 -27.28 4.37
CA ALA A 245 -14.84 -27.73 5.22
C ALA A 245 -13.51 -27.13 4.74
N ILE A 246 -12.86 -26.32 5.55
CA ILE A 246 -11.61 -25.63 5.19
C ILE A 246 -10.37 -26.20 5.89
N GLY A 247 -10.53 -26.98 6.94
CA GLY A 247 -9.41 -27.60 7.67
C GLY A 247 -8.45 -28.39 6.79
N PRO A 248 -8.91 -29.28 5.88
CA PRO A 248 -8.03 -29.98 4.95
C PRO A 248 -7.27 -29.05 3.99
N ALA A 249 -7.90 -27.98 3.51
CA ALA A 249 -7.28 -27.00 2.62
C ALA A 249 -6.20 -26.19 3.36
N ILE A 250 -6.47 -25.77 4.60
CA ILE A 250 -5.48 -25.11 5.45
C ILE A 250 -4.28 -26.03 5.65
N ASN A 251 -4.51 -27.28 6.06
CA ASN A 251 -3.43 -28.23 6.28
C ASN A 251 -2.59 -28.47 5.00
N ALA A 252 -3.20 -28.51 3.83
CA ALA A 252 -2.50 -28.68 2.55
C ALA A 252 -1.64 -27.44 2.19
N GLY A 253 -2.10 -26.25 2.49
CA GLY A 253 -1.45 -24.97 2.18
C GLY A 253 -0.27 -24.62 3.13
N LEU A 254 -0.21 -25.23 4.32
CA LEU A 254 0.84 -24.96 5.28
C LEU A 254 2.20 -25.53 4.83
N PRO A 255 3.33 -24.87 5.17
CA PRO A 255 4.67 -25.46 5.05
C PRO A 255 4.80 -26.81 5.78
N ALA A 256 5.69 -27.68 5.31
CA ALA A 256 5.84 -29.03 5.84
C ALA A 256 6.16 -29.07 7.33
N GLU A 257 6.96 -28.15 7.81
CA GLU A 257 7.36 -28.01 9.21
C GLU A 257 6.17 -27.67 10.12
N GLN A 258 5.26 -26.79 9.68
CA GLN A 258 4.05 -26.44 10.42
C GLN A 258 3.05 -27.60 10.44
N ARG A 259 2.98 -28.40 9.37
CA ARG A 259 2.16 -29.61 9.31
C ARG A 259 2.66 -30.73 10.22
N ALA A 260 3.96 -30.77 10.48
CA ALA A 260 4.60 -31.85 11.25
C ALA A 260 4.50 -31.67 12.78
N GLY A 261 4.06 -30.53 13.28
CA GLY A 261 3.97 -30.27 14.72
C GLY A 261 3.77 -28.80 15.09
N GLY A 262 3.31 -27.99 14.14
CA GLY A 262 3.04 -26.57 14.35
C GLY A 262 1.86 -26.33 15.30
N ARG A 263 1.99 -25.27 16.05
CA ARG A 263 0.92 -24.70 16.87
C ARG A 263 0.67 -23.29 16.35
N LEU A 264 -0.46 -23.09 15.71
CA LEU A 264 -0.72 -21.89 14.94
C LEU A 264 -1.89 -21.12 15.54
N ALA A 265 -1.77 -19.79 15.54
CA ALA A 265 -2.94 -18.91 15.53
C ALA A 265 -3.30 -18.61 14.08
N LEU A 266 -4.59 -18.61 13.78
CA LEU A 266 -5.11 -18.37 12.44
C LEU A 266 -6.03 -17.16 12.44
N THR A 267 -5.92 -16.33 11.41
CA THR A 267 -6.95 -15.36 11.05
C THR A 267 -7.53 -15.78 9.72
N ILE A 268 -8.81 -16.08 9.70
CA ILE A 268 -9.54 -16.55 8.54
C ILE A 268 -10.41 -15.41 8.05
N THR A 269 -10.16 -14.96 6.83
CA THR A 269 -10.92 -13.89 6.17
C THR A 269 -11.68 -14.48 4.99
N ALA A 270 -12.96 -14.20 4.91
CA ALA A 270 -13.78 -14.55 3.76
C ALA A 270 -14.42 -13.31 3.15
N ASN A 271 -14.35 -13.18 1.83
CA ASN A 271 -14.93 -12.06 1.08
C ASN A 271 -16.44 -12.24 0.90
N VAL A 272 -17.15 -12.32 2.02
CA VAL A 272 -18.62 -12.41 2.10
C VAL A 272 -19.09 -11.51 3.24
N PRO A 273 -20.35 -11.05 3.22
CA PRO A 273 -20.88 -10.19 4.29
C PRO A 273 -20.66 -10.78 5.68
N ALA A 274 -20.09 -9.99 6.58
CA ALA A 274 -19.69 -10.45 7.90
C ALA A 274 -20.86 -10.99 8.75
N CYS A 275 -22.06 -10.41 8.56
CA CYS A 275 -23.27 -10.84 9.29
C CYS A 275 -23.86 -12.16 8.76
N GLU A 276 -23.45 -12.61 7.58
CA GLU A 276 -23.98 -13.78 6.90
C GLU A 276 -23.00 -14.97 6.85
N ALA A 277 -21.83 -14.81 7.44
CA ALA A 277 -20.84 -15.86 7.55
C ALA A 277 -20.63 -16.30 9.00
N GLN A 278 -20.29 -17.56 9.17
CA GLN A 278 -20.01 -18.15 10.48
C GLN A 278 -18.87 -19.17 10.36
N LEU A 279 -17.92 -19.10 11.29
CA LEU A 279 -16.87 -20.11 11.45
C LEU A 279 -17.20 -21.04 12.62
N ASN A 280 -17.01 -22.33 12.41
CA ASN A 280 -17.03 -23.37 13.43
C ASN A 280 -15.68 -24.11 13.38
N ALA A 281 -14.93 -24.13 14.50
CA ALA A 281 -13.63 -24.77 14.64
C ALA A 281 -13.57 -25.64 15.90
#